data_f41b9cc471737b1ab5da582590c113e8
#
_entry.id   f41b9cc471737b1ab5da582590c113e8
#
_cell.length_a   1.000
_cell.length_b   1.000
_cell.length_c   1.000
_cell.angle_alpha   90.00
_cell.angle_beta   90.00
_cell.angle_gamma   90.00
#
_symmetry.space_group_name_H-M   'P 1'
#
loop_
_entity.id
_entity.type
_entity.pdbx_description
1 polymer ?
#
loop_
_entity_poly.entity_id
_entity_poly.type
_entity_poly.pdbx_seq_one_letter_code
_entity_poly.pdbx_strand_id
1 'polypeptide(L)'
;MKSFNIYLLFILTIFPLLGCQNSNKSTAQSDNKSYINDFELLQENPNKETSVKITSPKAIIDPTINDIEIYESSIEIMNENGIDFQVESGNATLNNLSNNIRVFNNVNISFLKDSDYHIRTNSFNWDLNTSVIDINNPLDINFENTKINASNGLYNIHSSLLKIDNTKFNRKINNSEGVEEYLVEIKSDFAKWFKNDNKLVFTSNEKQVETTIKYLLTK
;
A
#
# COMPACT_ATOMS: atom_id res chain seq x y z
N MET A 1 -18.35 -37.34 -79.92
CA MET A 1 -18.69 -36.23 -79.05
C MET A 1 -18.72 -36.65 -77.56
N LYS A 2 -17.69 -37.23 -76.97
CA LYS A 2 -17.66 -37.60 -75.54
C LYS A 2 -16.36 -37.24 -74.80
N SER A 3 -15.39 -36.64 -75.47
CA SER A 3 -14.07 -36.33 -74.84
C SER A 3 -13.94 -34.88 -74.34
N PHE A 4 -14.83 -33.98 -74.72
CA PHE A 4 -14.73 -32.56 -74.36
C PHE A 4 -15.19 -32.22 -72.91
N ASN A 5 -16.09 -33.06 -72.38
CA ASN A 5 -16.63 -32.82 -71.06
C ASN A 5 -15.70 -33.19 -69.87
N ILE A 6 -14.71 -34.06 -70.06
CA ILE A 6 -13.80 -34.53 -69.04
C ILE A 6 -12.73 -33.47 -68.72
N TYR A 7 -12.29 -32.73 -69.72
CA TYR A 7 -11.29 -31.65 -69.49
C TYR A 7 -11.88 -30.42 -68.82
N LEU A 8 -13.13 -30.13 -69.10
CA LEU A 8 -13.83 -28.99 -68.41
C LEU A 8 -14.06 -29.29 -66.94
N LEU A 9 -14.32 -30.53 -66.57
CA LEU A 9 -14.48 -30.94 -65.18
C LEU A 9 -13.17 -30.92 -64.40
N PHE A 10 -12.05 -31.15 -65.03
CA PHE A 10 -10.73 -31.16 -64.45
C PHE A 10 -10.18 -29.75 -64.20
N ILE A 11 -10.56 -28.74 -64.96
CA ILE A 11 -10.18 -27.35 -64.80
C ILE A 11 -10.98 -26.73 -63.65
N LEU A 12 -12.21 -27.17 -63.40
CA LEU A 12 -13.05 -26.64 -62.36
C LEU A 12 -12.65 -27.13 -60.94
N THR A 13 -11.91 -28.24 -60.81
CA THR A 13 -11.49 -28.82 -59.56
C THR A 13 -10.12 -28.30 -59.07
N ILE A 14 -9.34 -27.62 -59.89
CA ILE A 14 -7.99 -27.13 -59.56
C ILE A 14 -8.03 -25.70 -58.95
N PHE A 15 -9.11 -24.93 -59.19
CA PHE A 15 -9.20 -23.55 -58.78
C PHE A 15 -9.47 -23.30 -57.28
N PRO A 16 -10.05 -24.19 -56.44
CA PRO A 16 -10.26 -23.91 -55.03
C PRO A 16 -9.04 -24.19 -54.14
N LEU A 17 -7.90 -24.71 -54.67
CA LEU A 17 -6.74 -25.06 -53.83
C LEU A 17 -5.69 -23.96 -53.68
N LEU A 18 -5.87 -22.80 -54.32
CA LEU A 18 -4.95 -21.67 -54.24
C LEU A 18 -5.43 -20.53 -53.28
N GLY A 19 -6.52 -20.74 -52.51
CA GLY A 19 -7.16 -19.73 -51.68
C GLY A 19 -6.85 -19.79 -50.18
N CYS A 20 -5.97 -20.70 -49.73
CA CYS A 20 -5.49 -20.64 -48.33
C CYS A 20 -4.16 -19.89 -48.27
N GLN A 21 -4.19 -18.56 -48.48
CA GLN A 21 -3.19 -17.74 -47.86
C GLN A 21 -3.45 -17.80 -46.34
N ASN A 22 -2.56 -18.52 -45.63
CA ASN A 22 -2.37 -18.29 -44.20
C ASN A 22 -2.04 -16.81 -44.00
N SER A 23 -3.07 -15.99 -43.83
CA SER A 23 -2.86 -14.75 -43.09
C SER A 23 -2.43 -15.21 -41.71
N ASN A 24 -1.13 -15.21 -41.43
CA ASN A 24 -0.62 -15.04 -40.09
C ASN A 24 -1.26 -13.76 -39.60
N LYS A 25 -2.51 -13.84 -39.08
CA LYS A 25 -2.99 -12.92 -38.08
C LYS A 25 -2.01 -13.10 -36.95
N SER A 26 -0.98 -12.26 -36.91
CA SER A 26 -0.41 -11.90 -35.65
C SER A 26 -1.65 -11.56 -34.80
N THR A 27 -2.02 -12.45 -33.92
CA THR A 27 -2.90 -12.13 -32.81
C THR A 27 -2.13 -11.02 -32.07
N ALA A 28 -2.38 -9.79 -32.47
CA ALA A 28 -2.15 -8.67 -31.59
C ALA A 28 -2.94 -9.07 -30.34
N GLN A 29 -2.21 -9.49 -29.33
CA GLN A 29 -2.76 -9.79 -28.02
C GLN A 29 -3.45 -8.47 -27.64
N SER A 30 -4.77 -8.42 -27.79
CA SER A 30 -5.52 -7.20 -27.45
C SER A 30 -5.22 -6.99 -25.99
N ASP A 31 -4.59 -5.90 -25.71
CA ASP A 31 -4.31 -5.50 -24.33
C ASP A 31 -5.69 -5.28 -23.69
N ASN A 32 -6.18 -6.30 -22.98
CA ASN A 32 -7.52 -6.29 -22.38
C ASN A 32 -7.61 -5.33 -21.18
N LYS A 33 -6.60 -4.48 -21.00
CA LYS A 33 -6.53 -3.50 -19.92
C LYS A 33 -7.53 -2.37 -20.15
N SER A 34 -8.23 -1.99 -19.08
CA SER A 34 -9.11 -0.85 -19.06
C SER A 34 -8.47 0.31 -18.30
N TYR A 35 -8.49 1.49 -18.89
CA TYR A 35 -7.95 2.72 -18.29
C TYR A 35 -9.11 3.54 -17.72
N ILE A 36 -8.98 3.97 -16.47
CA ILE A 36 -9.99 4.77 -15.76
C ILE A 36 -9.32 6.07 -15.30
N ASN A 37 -9.92 7.20 -15.65
CA ASN A 37 -9.59 8.49 -15.06
C ASN A 37 -10.54 8.77 -13.90
N ASP A 38 -10.09 9.55 -12.92
CA ASP A 38 -10.86 9.92 -11.72
C ASP A 38 -11.44 8.66 -11.03
N PHE A 39 -10.54 7.70 -10.77
CA PHE A 39 -10.89 6.44 -10.13
C PHE A 39 -11.32 6.66 -8.69
N GLU A 40 -12.48 6.11 -8.32
CA GLU A 40 -12.96 6.03 -6.94
C GLU A 40 -13.48 4.62 -6.66
N LEU A 41 -13.02 4.05 -5.54
CA LEU A 41 -13.51 2.78 -5.00
C LEU A 41 -13.89 2.97 -3.54
N LEU A 42 -15.12 2.65 -3.18
CA LEU A 42 -15.57 2.56 -1.80
C LEU A 42 -15.85 1.09 -1.47
N GLN A 43 -15.17 0.58 -0.46
CA GLN A 43 -15.38 -0.76 0.07
C GLN A 43 -15.86 -0.68 1.51
N GLU A 44 -17.10 -1.06 1.74
CA GLU A 44 -17.69 -1.13 3.07
C GLU A 44 -17.47 -2.52 3.68
N ASN A 45 -17.13 -2.57 4.95
CA ASN A 45 -17.07 -3.80 5.72
C ASN A 45 -18.16 -3.76 6.81
N PRO A 46 -19.39 -4.23 6.51
CA PRO A 46 -20.52 -4.11 7.42
C PRO A 46 -20.32 -4.85 8.75
N ASN A 47 -19.45 -5.87 8.77
CA ASN A 47 -19.16 -6.62 10.00
C ASN A 47 -18.14 -5.91 10.91
N LYS A 48 -17.51 -4.82 10.43
CA LYS A 48 -16.40 -4.16 11.13
C LYS A 48 -16.63 -2.67 11.35
N GLU A 49 -17.77 -2.13 10.92
CA GLU A 49 -18.11 -0.69 11.02
C GLU A 49 -17.00 0.22 10.44
N THR A 50 -16.28 -0.31 9.46
CA THR A 50 -15.19 0.40 8.79
C THR A 50 -15.41 0.40 7.29
N SER A 51 -15.05 1.49 6.65
CA SER A 51 -15.01 1.60 5.20
C SER A 51 -13.65 2.09 4.72
N VAL A 52 -13.29 1.65 3.53
CA VAL A 52 -12.07 2.05 2.83
C VAL A 52 -12.45 2.77 1.57
N LYS A 53 -12.00 4.01 1.43
CA LYS A 53 -12.15 4.79 0.21
C LYS A 53 -10.79 4.94 -0.45
N ILE A 54 -10.70 4.58 -1.74
CA ILE A 54 -9.50 4.76 -2.55
C ILE A 54 -9.84 5.73 -3.68
N THR A 55 -9.06 6.77 -3.83
CA THR A 55 -9.17 7.73 -4.94
C THR A 55 -7.84 7.88 -5.67
N SER A 56 -7.92 8.17 -6.97
CA SER A 56 -6.75 8.34 -7.82
C SER A 56 -7.11 9.08 -9.10
N PRO A 57 -6.23 9.93 -9.65
CA PRO A 57 -6.47 10.52 -10.97
C PRO A 57 -6.45 9.48 -12.09
N LYS A 58 -5.81 8.31 -11.90
CA LYS A 58 -5.70 7.28 -12.92
C LYS A 58 -5.58 5.89 -12.33
N ALA A 59 -6.34 4.94 -12.88
CA ALA A 59 -6.18 3.51 -12.61
C ALA A 59 -6.19 2.68 -13.90
N ILE A 60 -5.60 1.48 -13.83
CA ILE A 60 -5.57 0.49 -14.90
C ILE A 60 -6.10 -0.82 -14.34
N ILE A 61 -7.17 -1.34 -14.93
CA ILE A 61 -7.72 -2.64 -14.58
C ILE A 61 -7.17 -3.68 -15.55
N ASP A 62 -6.50 -4.70 -15.01
CA ASP A 62 -6.07 -5.87 -15.75
C ASP A 62 -6.94 -7.08 -15.34
N PRO A 63 -7.96 -7.43 -16.13
CA PRO A 63 -8.87 -8.52 -15.80
C PRO A 63 -8.20 -9.89 -15.87
N THR A 64 -7.04 -10.01 -16.51
CA THR A 64 -6.33 -11.29 -16.67
C THR A 64 -5.65 -11.75 -15.39
N ILE A 65 -5.22 -10.81 -14.57
CA ILE A 65 -4.57 -11.05 -13.26
C ILE A 65 -5.40 -10.56 -12.07
N ASN A 66 -6.58 -9.98 -12.34
CA ASN A 66 -7.48 -9.40 -11.34
C ASN A 66 -6.86 -8.28 -10.50
N ASP A 67 -5.90 -7.55 -11.08
CA ASP A 67 -5.23 -6.44 -10.44
C ASP A 67 -5.78 -5.10 -10.95
N ILE A 68 -5.82 -4.14 -10.04
CA ILE A 68 -6.05 -2.72 -10.34
C ILE A 68 -4.78 -1.98 -9.95
N GLU A 69 -4.07 -1.46 -10.94
CA GLU A 69 -2.93 -0.56 -10.74
C GLU A 69 -3.45 0.87 -10.56
N ILE A 70 -3.06 1.54 -9.48
CA ILE A 70 -3.57 2.83 -9.05
C ILE A 70 -2.38 3.79 -8.94
N TYR A 71 -2.49 4.97 -9.55
CA TYR A 71 -1.42 5.97 -9.62
C TYR A 71 -1.79 7.18 -8.77
N GLU A 72 -0.82 7.71 -8.00
CA GLU A 72 -1.04 8.86 -7.10
C GLU A 72 -2.24 8.60 -6.19
N SER A 73 -2.17 7.49 -5.45
CA SER A 73 -3.30 7.01 -4.65
C SER A 73 -3.46 7.78 -3.35
N SER A 74 -4.71 8.09 -3.01
CA SER A 74 -5.15 8.47 -1.67
C SER A 74 -6.13 7.43 -1.15
N ILE A 75 -5.82 6.87 0.03
CA ILE A 75 -6.61 5.83 0.69
C ILE A 75 -7.06 6.35 2.04
N GLU A 76 -8.35 6.43 2.27
CA GLU A 76 -8.96 6.85 3.54
C GLU A 76 -9.60 5.65 4.23
N ILE A 77 -9.27 5.45 5.49
CA ILE A 77 -9.93 4.49 6.35
C ILE A 77 -10.86 5.24 7.28
N MET A 78 -12.14 4.93 7.18
CA MET A 78 -13.21 5.59 7.91
C MET A 78 -13.88 4.63 8.87
N ASN A 79 -14.32 5.13 10.00
CA ASN A 79 -15.21 4.46 10.93
C ASN A 79 -16.40 5.38 11.24
N GLU A 80 -17.32 4.96 12.13
CA GLU A 80 -18.51 5.74 12.53
C GLU A 80 -18.19 7.17 13.01
N ASN A 81 -16.96 7.41 13.48
CA ASN A 81 -16.51 8.70 14.00
C ASN A 81 -15.74 9.54 12.94
N GLY A 82 -15.72 9.14 11.68
CA GLY A 82 -15.03 9.82 10.58
C GLY A 82 -13.75 9.11 10.13
N ILE A 83 -12.86 9.86 9.49
CA ILE A 83 -11.58 9.32 8.98
C ILE A 83 -10.65 9.02 10.16
N ASP A 84 -10.20 7.76 10.29
CA ASP A 84 -9.24 7.34 11.30
C ASP A 84 -7.80 7.63 10.86
N PHE A 85 -7.45 7.22 9.63
CA PHE A 85 -6.19 7.59 9.01
C PHE A 85 -6.29 7.65 7.49
N GLN A 86 -5.37 8.40 6.89
CA GLN A 86 -5.22 8.57 5.46
C GLN A 86 -3.85 8.10 5.00
N VAL A 87 -3.78 7.51 3.82
CA VAL A 87 -2.53 7.10 3.17
C VAL A 87 -2.40 7.79 1.83
N GLU A 88 -1.27 8.42 1.59
CA GLU A 88 -0.90 8.97 0.29
C GLU A 88 0.30 8.20 -0.26
N SER A 89 0.31 7.91 -1.55
CA SER A 89 1.44 7.24 -2.19
C SER A 89 1.52 7.51 -3.69
N GLY A 90 2.69 7.28 -4.27
CA GLY A 90 2.85 7.36 -5.73
C GLY A 90 2.06 6.26 -6.45
N ASN A 91 1.93 5.06 -5.87
CA ASN A 91 1.27 3.94 -6.50
C ASN A 91 0.62 3.00 -5.47
N ALA A 92 -0.45 2.32 -5.90
CA ALA A 92 -0.98 1.15 -5.21
C ALA A 92 -1.42 0.08 -6.22
N THR A 93 -1.47 -1.17 -5.78
CA THR A 93 -2.06 -2.28 -6.53
C THR A 93 -3.07 -2.99 -5.63
N LEU A 94 -4.30 -3.05 -6.07
CA LEU A 94 -5.36 -3.83 -5.42
C LEU A 94 -5.53 -5.14 -6.16
N ASN A 95 -5.34 -6.27 -5.47
CA ASN A 95 -5.67 -7.59 -6.00
C ASN A 95 -7.03 -8.03 -5.46
N ASN A 96 -8.02 -8.12 -6.34
CA ASN A 96 -9.41 -8.43 -5.99
C ASN A 96 -9.61 -9.87 -5.52
N LEU A 97 -8.76 -10.82 -5.93
CA LEU A 97 -8.89 -12.23 -5.52
C LEU A 97 -8.40 -12.45 -4.10
N SER A 98 -7.28 -11.83 -3.74
CA SER A 98 -6.67 -11.99 -2.42
C SER A 98 -7.14 -10.95 -1.40
N ASN A 99 -7.90 -9.93 -1.82
CA ASN A 99 -8.27 -8.78 -0.99
C ASN A 99 -7.05 -8.10 -0.34
N ASN A 100 -5.98 -7.95 -1.12
CA ASN A 100 -4.76 -7.31 -0.67
C ASN A 100 -4.50 -6.01 -1.43
N ILE A 101 -4.06 -4.99 -0.71
CA ILE A 101 -3.55 -3.76 -1.29
C ILE A 101 -2.05 -3.70 -1.02
N ARG A 102 -1.25 -3.56 -2.07
CA ARG A 102 0.15 -3.18 -1.98
C ARG A 102 0.28 -1.69 -2.28
N VAL A 103 0.82 -0.93 -1.35
CA VAL A 103 1.06 0.52 -1.49
C VAL A 103 2.55 0.76 -1.54
N PHE A 104 3.01 1.60 -2.47
CA PHE A 104 4.44 1.83 -2.68
C PHE A 104 4.74 3.18 -3.32
N ASN A 105 6.03 3.57 -3.31
CA ASN A 105 6.56 4.85 -3.77
C ASN A 105 6.11 6.04 -2.89
N ASN A 106 6.97 6.40 -1.94
CA ASN A 106 6.80 7.56 -1.05
C ASN A 106 5.49 7.51 -0.23
N VAL A 107 5.32 6.44 0.52
CA VAL A 107 4.12 6.24 1.33
C VAL A 107 4.15 7.13 2.56
N ASN A 108 3.09 7.90 2.75
CA ASN A 108 2.85 8.73 3.92
C ASN A 108 1.49 8.36 4.55
N ILE A 109 1.51 7.93 5.81
CA ILE A 109 0.31 7.58 6.59
C ILE A 109 0.11 8.68 7.62
N SER A 110 -1.05 9.31 7.63
CA SER A 110 -1.44 10.38 8.56
C SER A 110 -2.63 9.94 9.40
N PHE A 111 -2.51 10.02 10.72
CA PHE A 111 -3.62 9.76 11.64
C PHE A 111 -4.29 11.08 12.00
N LEU A 112 -5.58 11.21 11.71
CA LEU A 112 -6.26 12.51 11.75
C LEU A 112 -7.02 12.80 13.05
N LYS A 113 -7.19 11.79 13.92
CA LYS A 113 -8.10 11.92 15.09
C LYS A 113 -7.51 12.61 16.32
N ASP A 114 -6.24 12.46 16.65
CA ASP A 114 -5.74 12.81 17.98
C ASP A 114 -4.41 13.57 18.03
N SER A 115 -3.73 13.71 16.92
CA SER A 115 -2.46 14.44 16.83
C SER A 115 -1.82 14.22 15.45
N ASP A 116 -0.89 15.09 15.08
CA ASP A 116 -0.14 15.03 13.81
C ASP A 116 0.85 13.83 13.77
N TYR A 117 0.32 12.61 13.92
CA TYR A 117 1.13 11.40 13.73
C TYR A 117 1.30 11.10 12.25
N HIS A 118 2.53 11.03 11.82
CA HIS A 118 2.89 10.69 10.45
C HIS A 118 3.84 9.50 10.44
N ILE A 119 3.52 8.49 9.63
CA ILE A 119 4.42 7.37 9.34
C ILE A 119 4.84 7.48 7.88
N ARG A 120 6.15 7.48 7.62
CA ARG A 120 6.73 7.45 6.29
C ARG A 120 7.45 6.15 6.07
N THR A 121 7.22 5.54 4.92
CA THR A 121 7.90 4.32 4.48
C THR A 121 7.95 4.28 2.96
N ASN A 122 8.65 3.30 2.39
CA ASN A 122 8.67 3.14 0.93
C ASN A 122 7.51 2.29 0.43
N SER A 123 7.08 1.29 1.20
CA SER A 123 5.94 0.44 0.85
C SER A 123 5.39 -0.32 2.04
N PHE A 124 4.15 -0.79 1.90
CA PHE A 124 3.52 -1.78 2.78
C PHE A 124 2.55 -2.68 2.01
N ASN A 125 2.19 -3.81 2.61
CA ASN A 125 1.09 -4.66 2.18
C ASN A 125 -0.04 -4.59 3.21
N TRP A 126 -1.27 -4.48 2.75
CA TRP A 126 -2.45 -4.45 3.59
C TRP A 126 -3.39 -5.59 3.24
N ASP A 127 -3.61 -6.48 4.16
CA ASP A 127 -4.63 -7.52 4.07
C ASP A 127 -5.98 -6.98 4.58
N LEU A 128 -6.91 -6.74 3.67
CA LEU A 128 -8.24 -6.21 3.96
C LEU A 128 -9.09 -7.19 4.77
N ASN A 129 -8.84 -8.50 4.68
CA ASN A 129 -9.59 -9.51 5.43
C ASN A 129 -9.24 -9.47 6.92
N THR A 130 -7.95 -9.37 7.24
CA THR A 130 -7.45 -9.34 8.62
C THR A 130 -7.30 -7.93 9.18
N SER A 131 -7.35 -6.90 8.31
CA SER A 131 -7.10 -5.50 8.65
C SER A 131 -5.70 -5.28 9.25
N VAL A 132 -4.71 -5.99 8.71
CA VAL A 132 -3.31 -5.90 9.11
C VAL A 132 -2.51 -5.24 7.99
N ILE A 133 -1.77 -4.20 8.35
CA ILE A 133 -0.79 -3.53 7.49
C ILE A 133 0.59 -4.04 7.87
N ASP A 134 1.28 -4.65 6.91
CA ASP A 134 2.64 -5.19 7.05
C ASP A 134 3.64 -4.30 6.32
N ILE A 135 4.50 -3.63 7.10
CA ILE A 135 5.52 -2.68 6.63
C ILE A 135 6.87 -3.38 6.67
N ASN A 136 7.25 -4.06 5.59
CA ASN A 136 8.53 -4.79 5.47
C ASN A 136 9.67 -3.89 4.99
N ASN A 137 9.63 -2.61 5.31
CA ASN A 137 10.61 -1.59 4.94
C ASN A 137 10.91 -0.69 6.14
N PRO A 138 12.06 -0.01 6.16
CA PRO A 138 12.32 1.01 7.15
C PRO A 138 11.19 2.05 7.20
N LEU A 139 10.83 2.45 8.41
CA LEU A 139 9.80 3.44 8.65
C LEU A 139 10.26 4.50 9.63
N ASP A 140 9.80 5.72 9.37
CA ASP A 140 9.97 6.90 10.21
C ASP A 140 8.60 7.32 10.76
N ILE A 141 8.46 7.39 12.08
CA ILE A 141 7.26 7.89 12.76
C ILE A 141 7.61 9.22 13.40
N ASN A 142 6.82 10.24 13.11
CA ASN A 142 7.00 11.57 13.66
C ASN A 142 5.70 12.05 14.30
N PHE A 143 5.77 12.56 15.53
CA PHE A 143 4.66 13.19 16.20
C PHE A 143 5.19 14.18 17.26
N GLU A 144 4.64 15.38 17.31
CA GLU A 144 5.12 16.43 18.20
C GLU A 144 6.66 16.57 18.16
N ASN A 145 7.31 16.48 19.32
CA ASN A 145 8.77 16.53 19.48
C ASN A 145 9.42 15.14 19.47
N THR A 146 8.71 14.13 18.94
CA THR A 146 9.13 12.72 18.95
C THR A 146 9.41 12.21 17.54
N LYS A 147 10.52 11.49 17.40
CA LYS A 147 10.88 10.77 16.19
C LYS A 147 11.23 9.31 16.53
N ILE A 148 10.62 8.37 15.82
CA ILE A 148 10.94 6.94 15.92
C ILE A 148 11.39 6.46 14.56
N ASN A 149 12.55 5.79 14.50
CA ASN A 149 13.01 5.05 13.32
C ASN A 149 12.93 3.55 13.65
N ALA A 150 12.50 2.75 12.71
CA ALA A 150 12.41 1.29 12.86
C ALA A 150 12.75 0.60 11.54
N SER A 151 13.09 -0.70 11.58
CA SER A 151 13.43 -1.48 10.38
C SER A 151 12.20 -2.01 9.65
N ASN A 152 11.14 -2.31 10.39
CA ASN A 152 9.85 -2.79 9.87
C ASN A 152 8.75 -2.53 10.91
N GLY A 153 7.50 -2.80 10.52
CA GLY A 153 6.36 -2.64 11.41
C GLY A 153 5.15 -3.48 11.00
N LEU A 154 4.31 -3.81 11.97
CA LEU A 154 3.04 -4.49 11.79
C LEU A 154 1.95 -3.71 12.51
N TYR A 155 1.03 -3.10 11.76
CA TYR A 155 -0.09 -2.35 12.32
C TYR A 155 -1.40 -3.13 12.19
N ASN A 156 -2.05 -3.37 13.32
CA ASN A 156 -3.40 -3.93 13.35
C ASN A 156 -4.42 -2.82 13.56
N ILE A 157 -5.26 -2.58 12.55
CA ILE A 157 -6.24 -1.48 12.53
C ILE A 157 -7.26 -1.63 13.65
N HIS A 158 -7.77 -2.86 13.90
CA HIS A 158 -8.81 -3.08 14.92
C HIS A 158 -8.34 -2.81 16.35
N SER A 159 -7.13 -3.25 16.68
CA SER A 159 -6.58 -3.04 18.02
C SER A 159 -5.80 -1.74 18.14
N SER A 160 -5.66 -0.97 17.05
CA SER A 160 -4.84 0.24 16.98
C SER A 160 -3.43 0.03 17.56
N LEU A 161 -2.86 -1.15 17.29
CA LEU A 161 -1.56 -1.58 17.80
C LEU A 161 -0.54 -1.63 16.67
N LEU A 162 0.52 -0.82 16.78
CA LEU A 162 1.70 -0.92 15.94
C LEU A 162 2.82 -1.63 16.71
N LYS A 163 3.33 -2.73 16.13
CA LYS A 163 4.55 -3.40 16.58
C LYS A 163 5.67 -3.02 15.61
N ILE A 164 6.83 -2.65 16.12
CA ILE A 164 7.99 -2.21 15.34
C ILE A 164 9.27 -2.85 15.86
N ASP A 165 10.20 -3.12 14.93
CA ASP A 165 11.45 -3.81 15.21
C ASP A 165 12.65 -2.88 15.03
N ASN A 166 13.74 -3.16 15.78
CA ASN A 166 14.99 -2.40 15.76
C ASN A 166 14.77 -0.91 15.93
N THR A 167 14.16 -0.55 17.04
CA THR A 167 13.61 0.78 17.26
C THR A 167 14.68 1.74 17.82
N LYS A 168 14.73 2.93 17.23
CA LYS A 168 15.43 4.10 17.75
C LYS A 168 14.42 5.24 17.99
N PHE A 169 14.15 5.52 19.25
CA PHE A 169 13.26 6.58 19.69
C PHE A 169 14.07 7.80 20.12
N ASN A 170 13.64 8.99 19.71
CA ASN A 170 14.20 10.27 20.11
C ASN A 170 13.05 11.20 20.47
N ARG A 171 13.12 11.82 21.66
CA ARG A 171 12.15 12.83 22.10
C ARG A 171 12.85 14.02 22.70
N LYS A 172 12.50 15.22 22.24
CA LYS A 172 12.93 16.48 22.82
C LYS A 172 11.92 16.89 23.87
N ILE A 173 12.40 17.24 25.06
CA ILE A 173 11.59 17.71 26.17
C ILE A 173 11.91 19.19 26.37
N ASN A 174 10.87 20.01 26.38
CA ASN A 174 10.98 21.44 26.59
C ASN A 174 10.84 21.76 28.09
N ASN A 175 11.50 22.83 28.51
CA ASN A 175 11.31 23.40 29.83
C ASN A 175 9.95 24.19 29.91
N SER A 176 9.67 24.80 31.04
CA SER A 176 8.45 25.62 31.29
C SER A 176 8.34 26.85 30.38
N GLU A 177 9.44 27.28 29.77
CA GLU A 177 9.52 28.42 28.84
C GLU A 177 9.39 28.00 27.39
N GLY A 178 9.21 26.68 27.10
CA GLY A 178 9.11 26.12 25.76
C GLY A 178 10.46 25.89 25.07
N VAL A 179 11.58 26.09 25.78
CA VAL A 179 12.94 25.85 25.24
C VAL A 179 13.29 24.37 25.37
N GLU A 180 13.84 23.78 24.31
CA GLU A 180 14.32 22.37 24.33
C GLU A 180 15.46 22.22 25.35
N GLU A 181 15.24 21.42 26.39
CA GLU A 181 16.19 21.24 27.48
C GLU A 181 16.85 19.87 27.50
N TYR A 182 16.11 18.82 27.14
CA TYR A 182 16.60 17.46 27.15
C TYR A 182 16.30 16.73 25.84
N LEU A 183 17.21 15.85 25.46
CA LEU A 183 16.98 14.83 24.44
C LEU A 183 16.99 13.45 25.12
N VAL A 184 15.87 12.74 25.03
CA VAL A 184 15.74 11.35 25.45
C VAL A 184 15.90 10.45 24.22
N GLU A 185 16.89 9.55 24.26
CA GLU A 185 17.12 8.52 23.23
C GLU A 185 16.86 7.14 23.84
N ILE A 186 16.07 6.30 23.16
CA ILE A 186 15.84 4.89 23.55
C ILE A 186 16.13 4.01 22.35
N LYS A 187 16.91 2.94 22.57
CA LYS A 187 17.13 1.87 21.57
C LYS A 187 16.63 0.56 22.13
N SER A 188 15.92 -0.20 21.32
CA SER A 188 15.35 -1.50 21.69
C SER A 188 15.21 -2.40 20.46
N ASP A 189 15.18 -3.71 20.69
CA ASP A 189 14.93 -4.68 19.61
C ASP A 189 13.48 -4.57 19.12
N PHE A 190 12.55 -4.27 20.04
CA PHE A 190 11.12 -4.15 19.72
C PHE A 190 10.49 -2.97 20.45
N ALA A 191 9.44 -2.40 19.84
CA ALA A 191 8.52 -1.53 20.54
C ALA A 191 7.08 -1.83 20.14
N LYS A 192 6.15 -1.53 21.04
CA LYS A 192 4.70 -1.59 20.84
C LYS A 192 4.10 -0.24 21.12
N TRP A 193 3.43 0.31 20.12
CA TRP A 193 2.66 1.53 20.30
C TRP A 193 1.17 1.20 20.32
N PHE A 194 0.55 1.42 21.47
CA PHE A 194 -0.89 1.33 21.71
C PHE A 194 -1.45 2.73 21.46
N LYS A 195 -1.94 2.98 20.24
CA LYS A 195 -2.38 4.31 19.80
C LYS A 195 -3.51 4.85 20.68
N ASN A 196 -4.52 4.02 20.99
CA ASN A 196 -5.67 4.44 21.79
C ASN A 196 -5.30 4.85 23.23
N ASP A 197 -4.25 4.26 23.79
CA ASP A 197 -3.76 4.54 25.15
C ASP A 197 -2.63 5.56 25.15
N ASN A 198 -2.19 6.04 23.98
CA ASN A 198 -1.00 6.88 23.78
C ASN A 198 0.23 6.32 24.52
N LYS A 199 0.41 5.00 24.49
CA LYS A 199 1.42 4.27 25.25
C LYS A 199 2.43 3.60 24.37
N LEU A 200 3.73 3.85 24.61
CA LEU A 200 4.86 3.15 24.00
C LEU A 200 5.51 2.21 25.01
N VAL A 201 5.77 0.97 24.60
CA VAL A 201 6.45 -0.04 25.42
C VAL A 201 7.64 -0.57 24.62
N PHE A 202 8.85 -0.40 25.15
CA PHE A 202 10.10 -0.85 24.57
C PHE A 202 10.54 -2.15 25.24
N THR A 203 10.99 -3.13 24.42
CA THR A 203 11.47 -4.43 24.90
C THR A 203 12.70 -4.87 24.09
N SER A 204 13.56 -5.64 24.71
CA SER A 204 14.71 -6.29 24.04
C SER A 204 14.78 -7.75 24.49
N ASN A 205 15.17 -8.66 23.58
CA ASN A 205 15.28 -10.08 23.87
C ASN A 205 16.57 -10.45 24.60
N GLU A 206 17.71 -10.04 24.06
CA GLU A 206 19.04 -10.45 24.54
C GLU A 206 19.82 -9.32 25.21
N LYS A 207 19.43 -8.08 24.94
CA LYS A 207 20.08 -6.89 25.48
C LYS A 207 19.10 -6.09 26.33
N GLN A 208 19.63 -5.30 27.26
CA GLN A 208 18.80 -4.34 27.97
C GLN A 208 18.37 -3.22 27.01
N VAL A 209 17.19 -2.63 27.26
CA VAL A 209 16.77 -1.41 26.58
C VAL A 209 17.74 -0.29 26.97
N GLU A 210 18.42 0.28 25.98
CA GLU A 210 19.37 1.38 26.20
C GLU A 210 18.65 2.71 26.22
N THR A 211 18.77 3.45 27.33
CA THR A 211 18.19 4.79 27.49
C THR A 211 19.30 5.80 27.78
N THR A 212 19.36 6.87 27.00
CA THR A 212 20.29 7.98 27.16
C THR A 212 19.53 9.30 27.29
N ILE A 213 19.89 10.12 28.28
CA ILE A 213 19.36 11.47 28.46
C ILE A 213 20.49 12.47 28.29
N LYS A 214 20.35 13.42 27.38
CA LYS A 214 21.34 14.45 27.09
C LYS A 214 20.76 15.82 27.38
N TYR A 215 21.53 16.65 28.09
CA TYR A 215 21.23 18.08 28.22
C TYR A 215 21.54 18.82 26.92
N LEU A 216 20.61 19.60 26.44
CA LEU A 216 20.78 20.49 25.31
C LEU A 216 21.18 21.87 25.83
N LEU A 217 22.48 22.17 25.77
CA LEU A 217 22.97 23.49 26.18
C LEU A 217 22.52 24.50 25.11
N THR A 218 21.55 25.36 25.46
CA THR A 218 21.26 26.57 24.68
C THR A 218 22.44 27.51 24.77
N LYS A 219 23.04 27.85 23.64
CA LYS A 219 24.05 28.90 23.51
C LYS A 219 23.39 30.27 23.39
#